data_770101940b6d7fa61766202aaf4a2784
#
_entry.id   770101940b6d7fa61766202aaf4a2784
#
_cell.length_a   1.000
_cell.length_b   1.000
_cell.length_c   1.000
_cell.angle_alpha   90.00
_cell.angle_beta   90.00
_cell.angle_gamma   90.00
#
_symmetry.space_group_name_H-M   'P 1'
#
loop_
_entity.id
_entity.type
_entity.pdbx_description
1 polymer ?
#
loop_
_entity_poly.entity_id
_entity_poly.type
_entity_poly.pdbx_seq_one_letter_code
_entity_poly.pdbx_strand_id
1 'polypeptide(L)'
;MTAPTISRRRFLGALGVTVAGLGAPNLFGADPAPDTIHLGMMLQGGSAAELQTKARAIAAAGFDRVQVTFFFLPTPAELQTLARTLKELKLKTVAFGTYFNLFRPDDTGFMGSSQTAMKQVAAQAGLFECNQFVTWSASYSPKFDGVETRNHTPEAVAQLQRAIREVVLPILEPISGRVAFEPYFPHVLGTVELAVEVLAPFPPDRVGLLLDPPNFITPVLYPSRDAELRRLIHELGGRIHLIHLKDMKLNPSGQSVDLPGPGGGEMNYPLLISELRNLHRPLTGIIEHINAETPEMIKTKAWVSKQLRQVP
;
A
#
# COMPACT_ATOMS: atom_id res chain seq x y z
N MET A 1 61.36 -1.71 13.96
CA MET A 1 60.73 -0.85 14.97
C MET A 1 59.29 -1.29 15.09
N THR A 2 59.00 -1.88 16.22
CA THR A 2 57.82 -2.66 16.55
C THR A 2 56.67 -1.75 16.99
N ALA A 3 55.47 -2.01 16.52
CA ALA A 3 54.21 -1.37 16.99
C ALA A 3 53.74 -1.98 18.32
N PRO A 4 53.18 -1.21 19.24
CA PRO A 4 52.64 -1.78 20.47
C PRO A 4 51.14 -2.11 20.33
N THR A 5 50.84 -3.34 20.72
CA THR A 5 49.53 -3.93 21.00
C THR A 5 48.94 -3.34 22.28
N ILE A 6 47.69 -2.87 22.27
CA ILE A 6 46.95 -2.51 23.51
C ILE A 6 45.85 -3.52 23.74
N SER A 7 45.92 -4.10 24.91
CA SER A 7 45.11 -5.18 25.49
C SER A 7 43.71 -4.68 25.96
N ARG A 8 42.71 -5.55 25.74
CA ARG A 8 41.40 -5.51 26.38
C ARG A 8 41.49 -5.86 27.87
N ARG A 9 40.93 -5.04 28.75
CA ARG A 9 40.43 -5.51 30.07
C ARG A 9 39.35 -4.58 30.64
N ARG A 10 38.14 -5.13 30.73
CA ARG A 10 37.15 -5.15 31.81
C ARG A 10 36.97 -3.90 32.68
N PHE A 11 35.74 -3.34 32.68
CA PHE A 11 35.13 -2.82 33.91
C PHE A 11 33.67 -3.30 33.98
N LEU A 12 33.43 -4.18 34.97
CA LEU A 12 32.10 -4.55 35.47
C LEU A 12 31.79 -3.57 36.62
N GLY A 13 30.65 -2.90 36.54
CA GLY A 13 30.08 -2.12 37.64
C GLY A 13 28.58 -2.26 37.60
N ALA A 14 28.04 -3.14 38.47
CA ALA A 14 26.61 -3.33 38.67
C ALA A 14 26.04 -2.20 39.52
N LEU A 15 24.94 -1.59 39.06
CA LEU A 15 23.96 -0.93 39.92
C LEU A 15 22.58 -1.27 39.35
N GLY A 16 21.96 -2.26 39.99
CA GLY A 16 20.58 -2.64 39.78
C GLY A 16 19.65 -1.58 40.39
N VAL A 17 18.84 -0.95 39.56
CA VAL A 17 17.63 -0.26 39.99
C VAL A 17 16.45 -0.97 39.33
N THR A 18 15.77 -1.79 40.10
CA THR A 18 14.51 -2.43 39.73
C THR A 18 13.41 -1.38 39.85
N VAL A 19 13.02 -0.77 38.75
CA VAL A 19 11.76 -0.03 38.67
C VAL A 19 10.67 -1.04 38.30
N ALA A 20 9.87 -1.39 39.28
CA ALA A 20 8.64 -2.14 39.07
C ALA A 20 7.64 -1.22 38.34
N GLY A 21 7.62 -1.30 37.02
CA GLY A 21 6.59 -0.67 36.17
C GLY A 21 5.28 -1.41 36.40
N LEU A 22 4.34 -0.78 37.07
CA LEU A 22 2.93 -1.19 37.05
C LEU A 22 2.44 -1.06 35.61
N GLY A 23 2.34 -2.17 34.88
CA GLY A 23 1.75 -2.25 33.58
C GLY A 23 0.29 -1.82 33.61
N ALA A 24 -0.04 -0.74 32.94
CA ALA A 24 -1.43 -0.42 32.66
C ALA A 24 -2.05 -1.58 31.87
N PRO A 25 -3.29 -2.00 32.17
CA PRO A 25 -3.92 -3.07 31.41
C PRO A 25 -4.10 -2.61 29.96
N ASN A 26 -3.63 -3.45 29.00
CA ASN A 26 -3.88 -3.29 27.60
C ASN A 26 -5.39 -3.28 27.33
N LEU A 27 -5.96 -2.10 27.12
CA LEU A 27 -7.37 -1.88 26.74
C LEU A 27 -7.62 -2.15 25.23
N PHE A 28 -6.61 -2.55 24.50
CA PHE A 28 -6.71 -3.00 23.11
C PHE A 28 -6.69 -4.53 23.13
N GLY A 29 -7.67 -5.12 22.42
CA GLY A 29 -7.79 -6.58 22.31
C GLY A 29 -6.46 -7.23 21.91
N ALA A 30 -6.32 -8.53 22.18
CA ALA A 30 -5.11 -9.30 21.88
C ALA A 30 -4.56 -8.96 20.51
N ASP A 31 -3.24 -8.76 20.42
CA ASP A 31 -2.56 -8.55 19.13
C ASP A 31 -2.99 -9.67 18.17
N PRO A 32 -3.35 -9.32 16.93
CA PRO A 32 -3.75 -10.32 15.95
C PRO A 32 -2.61 -11.33 15.77
N ALA A 33 -2.98 -12.59 15.53
CA ALA A 33 -1.99 -13.62 15.22
C ALA A 33 -1.06 -13.13 14.09
N PRO A 34 0.26 -13.42 14.16
CA PRO A 34 1.24 -12.86 13.22
C PRO A 34 0.93 -13.16 11.74
N ASP A 35 0.17 -14.20 11.46
CA ASP A 35 -0.16 -14.63 10.09
C ASP A 35 -1.51 -14.11 9.60
N THR A 36 -2.10 -13.14 10.30
CA THR A 36 -3.44 -12.63 9.98
C THR A 36 -3.42 -11.66 8.79
N ILE A 37 -4.20 -11.96 7.75
CA ILE A 37 -4.51 -11.04 6.67
C ILE A 37 -5.91 -10.46 6.92
N HIS A 38 -5.96 -9.19 7.28
CA HIS A 38 -7.21 -8.45 7.44
C HIS A 38 -7.77 -8.01 6.09
N LEU A 39 -9.08 -8.13 5.90
CA LEU A 39 -9.73 -7.68 4.67
C LEU A 39 -10.34 -6.30 4.82
N GLY A 40 -10.00 -5.41 3.90
CA GLY A 40 -10.61 -4.10 3.72
C GLY A 40 -11.15 -3.93 2.31
N MET A 41 -11.77 -2.77 2.07
CA MET A 41 -12.34 -2.41 0.78
C MET A 41 -11.78 -1.07 0.30
N MET A 42 -11.57 -0.93 -1.01
CA MET A 42 -11.26 0.34 -1.65
C MET A 42 -12.47 1.28 -1.55
N LEU A 43 -12.29 2.41 -0.88
CA LEU A 43 -13.23 3.52 -0.84
C LEU A 43 -12.67 4.67 -1.68
N GLN A 44 -13.11 4.78 -2.92
CA GLN A 44 -12.59 5.77 -3.87
C GLN A 44 -13.71 6.58 -4.50
N GLY A 45 -13.43 7.84 -4.80
CA GLY A 45 -14.42 8.73 -5.44
C GLY A 45 -13.84 10.05 -5.92
N GLY A 46 -14.61 10.71 -6.79
CA GLY A 46 -14.33 12.04 -7.33
C GLY A 46 -14.92 13.18 -6.49
N SER A 47 -15.60 12.87 -5.38
CA SER A 47 -16.16 13.86 -4.45
C SER A 47 -16.34 13.29 -3.05
N ALA A 48 -16.43 14.16 -2.05
CA ALA A 48 -16.70 13.79 -0.67
C ALA A 48 -18.08 13.13 -0.49
N ALA A 49 -19.10 13.59 -1.21
CA ALA A 49 -20.44 13.03 -1.17
C ALA A 49 -20.49 11.58 -1.70
N GLU A 50 -19.74 11.32 -2.78
CA GLU A 50 -19.58 9.98 -3.34
C GLU A 50 -18.88 9.04 -2.34
N LEU A 51 -17.79 9.49 -1.71
CA LEU A 51 -17.10 8.72 -0.67
C LEU A 51 -18.02 8.37 0.50
N GLN A 52 -18.83 9.31 0.99
CA GLN A 52 -19.78 9.04 2.07
C GLN A 52 -20.85 8.01 1.67
N THR A 53 -21.36 8.09 0.46
CA THR A 53 -22.35 7.13 -0.07
C THR A 53 -21.74 5.73 -0.16
N LYS A 54 -20.55 5.60 -0.75
CA LYS A 54 -19.84 4.33 -0.87
C LYS A 54 -19.42 3.77 0.50
N ALA A 55 -19.03 4.61 1.46
CA ALA A 55 -18.71 4.18 2.81
C ALA A 55 -19.90 3.47 3.49
N ARG A 56 -21.12 3.97 3.33
CA ARG A 56 -22.33 3.31 3.85
C ARG A 56 -22.56 1.95 3.22
N ALA A 57 -22.38 1.82 1.90
CA ALA A 57 -22.49 0.55 1.19
C ALA A 57 -21.42 -0.47 1.65
N ILE A 58 -20.17 -0.02 1.85
CA ILE A 58 -19.07 -0.84 2.35
C ILE A 58 -19.35 -1.34 3.77
N ALA A 59 -19.83 -0.47 4.64
CA ALA A 59 -20.24 -0.86 6.00
C ALA A 59 -21.39 -1.86 5.98
N ALA A 60 -22.41 -1.65 5.12
CA ALA A 60 -23.53 -2.57 4.94
C ALA A 60 -23.09 -3.94 4.40
N ALA A 61 -22.00 -4.00 3.60
CA ALA A 61 -21.36 -5.24 3.17
C ALA A 61 -20.53 -5.92 4.27
N GLY A 62 -20.49 -5.33 5.47
CA GLY A 62 -19.83 -5.91 6.64
C GLY A 62 -18.32 -5.74 6.67
N PHE A 63 -17.74 -4.82 5.92
CA PHE A 63 -16.32 -4.46 6.09
C PHE A 63 -16.14 -3.57 7.33
N ASP A 64 -14.96 -3.65 7.93
CA ASP A 64 -14.57 -2.85 9.10
C ASP A 64 -13.39 -1.91 8.83
N ARG A 65 -12.82 -1.95 7.61
CA ARG A 65 -11.68 -1.12 7.24
C ARG A 65 -11.68 -0.76 5.76
N VAL A 66 -11.08 0.42 5.47
CA VAL A 66 -11.04 1.00 4.13
C VAL A 66 -9.68 1.63 3.83
N GLN A 67 -9.25 1.57 2.56
CA GLN A 67 -8.34 2.53 1.98
C GLN A 67 -9.19 3.65 1.39
N VAL A 68 -8.97 4.89 1.83
CA VAL A 68 -9.70 6.07 1.31
C VAL A 68 -8.88 6.72 0.21
N THR A 69 -9.39 6.72 -1.01
CA THR A 69 -8.69 7.24 -2.20
C THR A 69 -9.41 8.46 -2.76
N PHE A 70 -8.66 9.55 -2.94
CA PHE A 70 -9.16 10.84 -3.40
C PHE A 70 -8.72 11.10 -4.85
N PHE A 71 -9.66 11.17 -5.78
CA PHE A 71 -9.48 11.65 -7.15
C PHE A 71 -9.93 13.10 -7.31
N PHE A 72 -9.83 13.90 -6.25
CA PHE A 72 -10.13 15.32 -6.19
C PHE A 72 -9.32 15.97 -5.05
N LEU A 73 -9.32 17.29 -4.98
CA LEU A 73 -8.73 18.04 -3.87
C LEU A 73 -9.80 18.23 -2.77
N PRO A 74 -9.74 17.44 -1.66
CA PRO A 74 -10.73 17.58 -0.59
C PRO A 74 -10.47 18.84 0.24
N THR A 75 -11.53 19.53 0.66
CA THR A 75 -11.44 20.62 1.64
C THR A 75 -11.31 20.07 3.07
N PRO A 76 -10.79 20.86 4.03
CA PRO A 76 -10.76 20.45 5.45
C PRO A 76 -12.13 20.10 6.01
N ALA A 77 -13.20 20.82 5.63
CA ALA A 77 -14.56 20.54 6.08
C ALA A 77 -15.09 19.20 5.54
N GLU A 78 -14.79 18.87 4.28
CA GLU A 78 -15.13 17.58 3.69
C GLU A 78 -14.39 16.44 4.39
N LEU A 79 -13.10 16.60 4.69
CA LEU A 79 -12.32 15.60 5.43
C LEU A 79 -12.87 15.39 6.85
N GLN A 80 -13.22 16.46 7.58
CA GLN A 80 -13.87 16.36 8.90
C GLN A 80 -15.18 15.60 8.84
N THR A 81 -16.01 15.88 7.82
CA THR A 81 -17.29 15.21 7.64
C THR A 81 -17.12 13.74 7.28
N LEU A 82 -16.17 13.43 6.39
CA LEU A 82 -15.85 12.04 6.01
C LEU A 82 -15.32 11.25 7.23
N ALA A 83 -14.40 11.82 8.00
CA ALA A 83 -13.85 11.17 9.20
C ALA A 83 -14.95 10.82 10.21
N ARG A 84 -15.91 11.76 10.43
CA ARG A 84 -17.07 11.52 11.29
C ARG A 84 -17.96 10.39 10.75
N THR A 85 -18.25 10.41 9.45
CA THR A 85 -19.03 9.35 8.79
C THR A 85 -18.37 7.97 8.94
N LEU A 86 -17.05 7.87 8.70
CA LEU A 86 -16.32 6.60 8.86
C LEU A 86 -16.36 6.10 10.31
N LYS A 87 -16.19 7.00 11.27
CA LYS A 87 -16.27 6.68 12.70
C LYS A 87 -17.66 6.18 13.11
N GLU A 88 -18.73 6.84 12.66
CA GLU A 88 -20.11 6.41 12.90
C GLU A 88 -20.41 5.04 12.31
N LEU A 89 -19.84 4.75 11.12
CA LEU A 89 -19.95 3.46 10.44
C LEU A 89 -18.98 2.40 10.97
N LYS A 90 -18.12 2.73 11.94
CA LYS A 90 -17.06 1.85 12.48
C LYS A 90 -16.10 1.33 11.40
N LEU A 91 -15.84 2.15 10.40
CA LEU A 91 -14.87 1.87 9.34
C LEU A 91 -13.52 2.48 9.69
N LYS A 92 -12.52 1.64 9.95
CA LYS A 92 -11.14 2.06 10.19
C LYS A 92 -10.47 2.45 8.87
N THR A 93 -9.90 3.65 8.80
CA THR A 93 -9.01 4.02 7.69
C THR A 93 -7.66 3.34 7.89
N VAL A 94 -7.20 2.57 6.91
CA VAL A 94 -5.90 1.87 6.95
C VAL A 94 -4.86 2.50 6.04
N ALA A 95 -5.29 3.26 5.02
CA ALA A 95 -4.42 4.05 4.17
C ALA A 95 -5.21 5.15 3.47
N PHE A 96 -4.48 6.21 3.04
CA PHE A 96 -4.98 7.23 2.13
C PHE A 96 -4.36 7.07 0.76
N GLY A 97 -5.19 6.98 -0.28
CA GLY A 97 -4.77 7.02 -1.67
C GLY A 97 -4.77 8.46 -2.19
N THR A 98 -3.59 8.97 -2.53
CA THR A 98 -3.41 10.26 -3.20
C THR A 98 -2.51 10.03 -4.40
N TYR A 99 -3.11 9.61 -5.49
CA TYR A 99 -2.41 9.10 -6.65
C TYR A 99 -2.05 10.23 -7.64
N PHE A 100 -0.77 10.53 -7.77
CA PHE A 100 -0.25 11.53 -8.69
C PHE A 100 1.12 11.11 -9.24
N ASN A 101 1.57 11.78 -10.28
CA ASN A 101 2.89 11.54 -10.88
C ASN A 101 3.96 12.35 -10.13
N LEU A 102 4.91 11.69 -9.48
CA LEU A 102 5.95 12.37 -8.72
C LEU A 102 6.92 13.23 -9.58
N PHE A 103 7.00 12.98 -10.89
CA PHE A 103 7.77 13.85 -11.79
C PHE A 103 7.02 15.14 -12.16
N ARG A 104 5.71 15.17 -11.94
CA ARG A 104 4.81 16.31 -12.16
C ARG A 104 3.78 16.37 -11.03
N PRO A 105 4.22 16.71 -9.80
CA PRO A 105 3.41 16.50 -8.60
C PRO A 105 2.14 17.37 -8.52
N ASP A 106 2.06 18.43 -9.31
CA ASP A 106 0.89 19.32 -9.39
C ASP A 106 -0.02 19.05 -10.59
N ASP A 107 0.35 18.08 -11.47
CA ASP A 107 -0.44 17.70 -12.63
C ASP A 107 -1.62 16.80 -12.22
N THR A 108 -2.80 17.39 -12.08
CA THR A 108 -4.04 16.66 -11.78
C THR A 108 -4.58 15.86 -12.97
N GLY A 109 -4.11 16.13 -14.18
CA GLY A 109 -4.53 15.42 -15.41
C GLY A 109 -4.08 13.96 -15.42
N PHE A 110 -3.08 13.60 -14.61
CA PHE A 110 -2.58 12.23 -14.55
C PHE A 110 -3.58 11.26 -13.90
N MET A 111 -4.13 11.58 -12.70
CA MET A 111 -5.08 10.74 -11.98
C MET A 111 -6.06 11.54 -11.09
N GLY A 112 -6.30 12.81 -11.37
CA GLY A 112 -7.22 13.64 -10.62
C GLY A 112 -6.73 14.08 -9.22
N SER A 113 -5.53 13.68 -8.81
CA SER A 113 -4.93 14.04 -7.53
C SER A 113 -3.56 14.71 -7.72
N SER A 114 -2.99 15.26 -6.64
CA SER A 114 -1.73 16.02 -6.66
C SER A 114 -1.03 15.98 -5.29
N GLN A 115 0.22 16.48 -5.25
CA GLN A 115 0.89 16.71 -3.95
C GLN A 115 0.09 17.65 -3.02
N THR A 116 -0.68 18.59 -3.59
CA THR A 116 -1.54 19.47 -2.80
C THR A 116 -2.65 18.69 -2.10
N ALA A 117 -3.27 17.72 -2.77
CA ALA A 117 -4.24 16.81 -2.13
C ALA A 117 -3.57 15.99 -1.02
N MET A 118 -2.37 15.44 -1.25
CA MET A 118 -1.62 14.71 -0.22
C MET A 118 -1.32 15.60 1.00
N LYS A 119 -0.87 16.85 0.80
CA LYS A 119 -0.64 17.83 1.89
C LYS A 119 -1.91 18.08 2.69
N GLN A 120 -3.04 18.28 2.01
CA GLN A 120 -4.32 18.56 2.65
C GLN A 120 -4.82 17.38 3.49
N VAL A 121 -4.74 16.17 2.95
CA VAL A 121 -5.10 14.94 3.66
C VAL A 121 -4.16 14.70 4.85
N ALA A 122 -2.85 14.88 4.67
CA ALA A 122 -1.86 14.73 5.73
C ALA A 122 -2.12 15.68 6.90
N ALA A 123 -2.48 16.93 6.62
CA ALA A 123 -2.83 17.92 7.66
C ALA A 123 -4.05 17.52 8.51
N GLN A 124 -4.89 16.62 8.03
CA GLN A 124 -6.10 16.13 8.71
C GLN A 124 -6.03 14.64 9.08
N ALA A 125 -4.89 13.99 8.86
CA ALA A 125 -4.72 12.54 9.04
C ALA A 125 -5.05 12.05 10.46
N GLY A 126 -4.80 12.89 11.47
CA GLY A 126 -5.15 12.60 12.87
C GLY A 126 -6.65 12.37 13.11
N LEU A 127 -7.55 12.97 12.31
CA LEU A 127 -8.99 12.75 12.42
C LEU A 127 -9.39 11.30 12.08
N PHE A 128 -8.57 10.62 11.30
CA PHE A 128 -8.79 9.26 10.80
C PHE A 128 -7.95 8.22 11.56
N GLU A 129 -7.13 8.64 12.51
CA GLU A 129 -6.18 7.78 13.23
C GLU A 129 -5.28 6.97 12.28
N CYS A 130 -4.90 7.58 11.14
CA CYS A 130 -4.15 6.94 10.07
C CYS A 130 -3.01 7.85 9.58
N ASN A 131 -1.82 7.28 9.40
CA ASN A 131 -0.66 7.98 8.86
C ASN A 131 -0.01 7.24 7.68
N GLN A 132 -0.69 6.22 7.13
CA GLN A 132 -0.26 5.47 5.96
C GLN A 132 -0.81 6.11 4.69
N PHE A 133 0.08 6.40 3.73
CA PHE A 133 -0.28 6.90 2.41
C PHE A 133 0.09 5.89 1.33
N VAL A 134 -0.66 5.92 0.24
CA VAL A 134 -0.35 5.16 -0.98
C VAL A 134 -0.43 6.10 -2.18
N THR A 135 0.47 5.92 -3.14
CA THR A 135 0.53 6.72 -4.38
C THR A 135 1.20 5.93 -5.50
N TRP A 136 1.10 6.42 -6.73
CA TRP A 136 1.90 5.92 -7.83
C TRP A 136 3.36 6.35 -7.68
N SER A 137 4.25 5.70 -8.44
CA SER A 137 5.63 6.12 -8.51
C SER A 137 5.77 7.40 -9.38
N ALA A 138 6.24 7.27 -10.59
CA ALA A 138 6.38 8.37 -11.53
C ALA A 138 6.43 7.85 -12.97
N SER A 139 6.15 8.73 -13.92
CA SER A 139 6.31 8.45 -15.33
C SER A 139 6.70 9.71 -16.10
N TYR A 140 7.57 9.57 -17.10
CA TYR A 140 7.82 10.61 -18.10
C TYR A 140 6.66 10.75 -19.09
N SER A 141 5.81 9.72 -19.25
CA SER A 141 4.59 9.83 -20.04
C SER A 141 3.63 10.84 -19.43
N PRO A 142 2.96 11.70 -20.24
CA PRO A 142 1.87 12.55 -19.76
C PRO A 142 0.59 11.75 -19.47
N LYS A 143 0.47 10.53 -20.01
CA LYS A 143 -0.67 9.64 -19.81
C LYS A 143 -0.33 8.60 -18.75
N PHE A 144 -1.31 8.25 -17.94
CA PHE A 144 -1.17 7.26 -16.88
C PHE A 144 -0.68 5.90 -17.40
N ASP A 145 -1.32 5.39 -18.44
CA ASP A 145 -1.04 4.10 -19.08
C ASP A 145 -0.01 4.16 -20.21
N GLY A 146 0.57 5.36 -20.42
CA GLY A 146 1.51 5.58 -21.50
C GLY A 146 2.85 4.89 -21.26
N VAL A 147 3.22 3.98 -22.14
CA VAL A 147 4.53 3.32 -22.13
C VAL A 147 5.63 4.31 -22.52
N GLU A 148 6.66 4.43 -21.70
CA GLU A 148 7.80 5.31 -21.92
C GLU A 148 9.08 4.58 -21.46
N THR A 149 9.93 4.23 -22.41
CA THR A 149 11.13 3.43 -22.15
C THR A 149 12.11 4.09 -21.17
N ARG A 150 12.13 5.42 -21.12
CA ARG A 150 12.95 6.18 -20.16
C ARG A 150 12.56 5.92 -18.71
N ASN A 151 11.34 5.44 -18.44
CA ASN A 151 10.92 5.10 -17.09
C ASN A 151 11.77 3.98 -16.45
N HIS A 152 12.39 3.14 -17.29
CA HIS A 152 13.15 1.98 -16.84
C HIS A 152 14.67 2.21 -16.96
N THR A 153 15.12 3.43 -16.69
CA THR A 153 16.55 3.80 -16.73
C THR A 153 17.07 4.17 -15.33
N PRO A 154 18.39 4.06 -15.08
CA PRO A 154 19.00 4.51 -13.82
C PRO A 154 18.71 5.99 -13.49
N GLU A 155 18.60 6.84 -14.51
CA GLU A 155 18.28 8.26 -14.36
C GLU A 155 16.86 8.46 -13.80
N ALA A 156 15.89 7.67 -14.29
CA ALA A 156 14.52 7.68 -13.78
C ALA A 156 14.45 7.21 -12.32
N VAL A 157 15.20 6.16 -11.98
CA VAL A 157 15.33 5.68 -10.59
C VAL A 157 15.89 6.78 -9.69
N ALA A 158 17.01 7.40 -10.08
CA ALA A 158 17.64 8.48 -9.30
C ALA A 158 16.72 9.70 -9.16
N GLN A 159 15.97 10.05 -10.22
CA GLN A 159 15.00 11.14 -10.18
C GLN A 159 13.82 10.81 -9.25
N LEU A 160 13.31 9.59 -9.30
CA LEU A 160 12.23 9.16 -8.40
C LEU A 160 12.67 9.15 -6.95
N GLN A 161 13.87 8.64 -6.65
CA GLN A 161 14.43 8.70 -5.31
C GLN A 161 14.58 10.13 -4.79
N ARG A 162 14.94 11.09 -5.66
CA ARG A 162 14.97 12.52 -5.34
C ARG A 162 13.58 13.05 -5.05
N ALA A 163 12.60 12.76 -5.93
CA ALA A 163 11.21 13.19 -5.75
C ALA A 163 10.58 12.64 -4.45
N ILE A 164 10.90 11.41 -4.07
CA ILE A 164 10.47 10.86 -2.76
C ILE A 164 11.02 11.72 -1.61
N ARG A 165 12.30 12.06 -1.62
CA ARG A 165 12.95 12.86 -0.57
C ARG A 165 12.46 14.32 -0.54
N GLU A 166 12.21 14.93 -1.68
CA GLU A 166 11.93 16.35 -1.81
C GLU A 166 10.42 16.68 -1.82
N VAL A 167 9.59 15.75 -2.26
CA VAL A 167 8.14 15.95 -2.38
C VAL A 167 7.37 15.20 -1.31
N VAL A 168 7.56 13.87 -1.22
CA VAL A 168 6.68 13.02 -0.40
C VAL A 168 7.07 13.07 1.09
N LEU A 169 8.33 12.81 1.41
CA LEU A 169 8.76 12.73 2.81
C LEU A 169 8.54 14.02 3.59
N PRO A 170 8.78 15.24 3.05
CA PRO A 170 8.49 16.48 3.76
C PRO A 170 7.01 16.70 4.08
N ILE A 171 6.09 16.16 3.24
CA ILE A 171 4.65 16.21 3.50
C ILE A 171 4.28 15.32 4.69
N LEU A 172 4.92 14.17 4.81
CA LEU A 172 4.57 13.13 5.78
C LEU A 172 5.34 13.25 7.11
N GLU A 173 6.46 13.98 7.13
CA GLU A 173 7.29 14.14 8.33
C GLU A 173 6.52 14.68 9.55
N PRO A 174 5.68 15.75 9.43
CA PRO A 174 4.97 16.31 10.58
C PRO A 174 4.00 15.34 11.28
N ILE A 175 3.58 14.29 10.60
CA ILE A 175 2.64 13.28 11.13
C ILE A 175 3.31 11.93 11.39
N SER A 176 4.64 11.86 11.32
CA SER A 176 5.39 10.59 11.34
C SER A 176 4.80 9.58 10.34
N GLY A 177 4.39 10.09 9.18
CA GLY A 177 3.68 9.31 8.16
C GLY A 177 4.62 8.40 7.38
N ARG A 178 4.04 7.41 6.75
CA ARG A 178 4.70 6.47 5.86
C ARG A 178 3.98 6.37 4.53
N VAL A 179 4.71 6.02 3.49
CA VAL A 179 4.18 5.89 2.13
C VAL A 179 4.48 4.51 1.56
N ALA A 180 3.53 3.95 0.85
CA ALA A 180 3.72 2.78 0.01
C ALA A 180 3.47 3.16 -1.46
N PHE A 181 4.40 2.77 -2.32
CA PHE A 181 4.26 2.99 -3.74
C PHE A 181 3.58 1.81 -4.39
N GLU A 182 2.54 2.09 -5.15
CA GLU A 182 1.89 1.09 -5.99
C GLU A 182 2.70 0.93 -7.28
N PRO A 183 3.12 -0.30 -7.62
CA PRO A 183 3.80 -0.58 -8.87
C PRO A 183 2.83 -0.53 -10.04
N TYR A 184 3.35 -0.17 -11.21
CA TYR A 184 2.63 -0.31 -12.47
C TYR A 184 3.66 -0.38 -13.60
N PHE A 185 3.57 -1.42 -14.44
CA PHE A 185 4.64 -1.74 -15.40
C PHE A 185 5.05 -0.59 -16.34
N PRO A 186 4.17 0.36 -16.78
CA PRO A 186 4.56 1.51 -17.59
C PRO A 186 5.31 2.59 -16.79
N HIS A 187 5.30 2.53 -15.45
CA HIS A 187 5.92 3.54 -14.57
C HIS A 187 7.34 3.16 -14.17
N VAL A 188 8.02 4.02 -13.38
CA VAL A 188 9.38 3.75 -12.89
C VAL A 188 9.42 2.52 -11.99
N LEU A 189 8.42 2.30 -11.12
CA LEU A 189 8.25 1.04 -10.40
C LEU A 189 7.54 0.00 -11.30
N GLY A 190 8.13 -0.29 -12.44
CA GLY A 190 7.51 -1.18 -13.43
C GLY A 190 7.96 -2.62 -13.37
N THR A 191 9.08 -2.92 -12.69
CA THR A 191 9.61 -4.29 -12.51
C THR A 191 10.06 -4.50 -11.07
N VAL A 192 10.24 -5.76 -10.68
CA VAL A 192 10.72 -6.11 -9.34
C VAL A 192 12.11 -5.52 -9.07
N GLU A 193 13.02 -5.58 -10.05
CA GLU A 193 14.37 -5.02 -9.93
C GLU A 193 14.34 -3.51 -9.68
N LEU A 194 13.55 -2.78 -10.46
CA LEU A 194 13.40 -1.33 -10.31
C LEU A 194 12.78 -0.97 -8.96
N ALA A 195 11.79 -1.75 -8.51
CA ALA A 195 11.20 -1.54 -7.19
C ALA A 195 12.22 -1.76 -6.06
N VAL A 196 13.04 -2.81 -6.14
CA VAL A 196 14.14 -3.05 -5.20
C VAL A 196 15.12 -1.88 -5.20
N GLU A 197 15.57 -1.43 -6.38
CA GLU A 197 16.55 -0.35 -6.53
C GLU A 197 15.99 0.99 -6.02
N VAL A 198 14.77 1.35 -6.40
CA VAL A 198 14.12 2.60 -5.96
C VAL A 198 13.96 2.64 -4.44
N LEU A 199 13.51 1.55 -3.83
CA LEU A 199 13.19 1.51 -2.41
C LEU A 199 14.41 1.29 -1.51
N ALA A 200 15.52 0.75 -2.03
CA ALA A 200 16.71 0.39 -1.26
C ALA A 200 17.24 1.50 -0.31
N PRO A 201 17.35 2.79 -0.74
CA PRO A 201 17.95 3.83 0.10
C PRO A 201 17.03 4.37 1.20
N PHE A 202 15.81 3.84 1.37
CA PHE A 202 14.84 4.33 2.34
C PHE A 202 14.59 3.31 3.46
N PRO A 203 14.32 3.78 4.70
CA PRO A 203 13.87 2.90 5.78
C PRO A 203 12.58 2.17 5.38
N PRO A 204 12.52 0.83 5.54
CA PRO A 204 11.37 0.03 5.08
C PRO A 204 10.06 0.32 5.81
N ASP A 205 10.12 0.87 7.02
CA ASP A 205 8.97 1.31 7.82
C ASP A 205 8.42 2.68 7.39
N ARG A 206 9.21 3.48 6.66
CA ARG A 206 8.82 4.81 6.17
C ARG A 206 8.42 4.81 4.69
N VAL A 207 9.16 4.06 3.87
CA VAL A 207 8.93 3.99 2.41
C VAL A 207 8.88 2.52 2.01
N GLY A 208 7.72 2.07 1.59
CA GLY A 208 7.47 0.68 1.25
C GLY A 208 6.72 0.48 -0.05
N LEU A 209 6.21 -0.72 -0.19
CA LEU A 209 5.45 -1.20 -1.33
C LEU A 209 3.99 -1.39 -0.94
N LEU A 210 3.08 -0.89 -1.77
CA LEU A 210 1.75 -1.45 -1.88
C LEU A 210 1.86 -2.65 -2.83
N LEU A 211 1.71 -3.85 -2.30
CA LEU A 211 1.81 -5.06 -3.09
C LEU A 211 0.57 -5.21 -3.96
N ASP A 212 0.75 -5.09 -5.25
CA ASP A 212 -0.26 -5.30 -6.28
C ASP A 212 0.33 -6.18 -7.38
N PRO A 213 0.34 -7.51 -7.21
CA PRO A 213 1.04 -8.41 -8.11
C PRO A 213 0.60 -8.30 -9.58
N PRO A 214 -0.71 -8.19 -9.91
CA PRO A 214 -1.14 -8.04 -11.29
C PRO A 214 -0.51 -6.86 -12.02
N ASN A 215 -0.17 -5.78 -11.34
CA ASN A 215 0.40 -4.59 -11.95
C ASN A 215 1.84 -4.76 -12.44
N PHE A 216 2.55 -5.81 -12.01
CA PHE A 216 3.86 -6.21 -12.54
C PHE A 216 3.76 -7.18 -13.73
N ILE A 217 2.62 -7.84 -13.91
CA ILE A 217 2.49 -8.92 -14.88
C ILE A 217 2.09 -8.37 -16.25
N THR A 218 3.02 -8.42 -17.18
CA THR A 218 2.79 -8.14 -18.60
C THR A 218 2.36 -9.42 -19.33
N PRO A 219 1.83 -9.33 -20.57
CA PRO A 219 1.56 -10.53 -21.37
C PRO A 219 2.76 -11.47 -21.51
N VAL A 220 3.97 -10.92 -21.59
CA VAL A 220 5.21 -11.71 -21.69
C VAL A 220 5.49 -12.49 -20.41
N LEU A 221 5.22 -11.89 -19.25
CA LEU A 221 5.43 -12.52 -17.93
C LEU A 221 4.27 -13.41 -17.50
N TYR A 222 3.13 -13.34 -18.17
CA TYR A 222 1.92 -14.04 -17.76
C TYR A 222 2.10 -15.57 -17.62
N PRO A 223 2.83 -16.27 -18.49
CA PRO A 223 3.08 -17.72 -18.32
C PRO A 223 3.89 -18.06 -17.05
N SER A 224 4.73 -17.14 -16.58
CA SER A 224 5.56 -17.29 -15.36
C SER A 224 5.02 -16.54 -14.14
N ARG A 225 3.77 -16.09 -14.16
CA ARG A 225 3.19 -15.21 -13.13
C ARG A 225 3.33 -15.71 -11.69
N ASP A 226 3.26 -17.05 -11.49
CA ASP A 226 3.44 -17.64 -10.16
C ASP A 226 4.90 -17.53 -9.67
N ALA A 227 5.87 -17.67 -10.55
CA ALA A 227 7.27 -17.49 -10.25
C ALA A 227 7.59 -16.02 -9.94
N GLU A 228 7.02 -15.10 -10.74
CA GLU A 228 7.16 -13.65 -10.51
C GLU A 228 6.51 -13.22 -9.19
N LEU A 229 5.35 -13.79 -8.83
CA LEU A 229 4.70 -13.55 -7.54
C LEU A 229 5.60 -13.97 -6.36
N ARG A 230 6.18 -15.17 -6.40
CA ARG A 230 7.14 -15.62 -5.38
C ARG A 230 8.35 -14.69 -5.30
N ARG A 231 8.92 -14.35 -6.43
CA ARG A 231 10.08 -13.45 -6.51
C ARG A 231 9.76 -12.09 -5.91
N LEU A 232 8.64 -11.49 -6.27
CA LEU A 232 8.18 -10.20 -5.77
C LEU A 232 8.07 -10.20 -4.22
N ILE A 233 7.45 -11.23 -3.64
CA ILE A 233 7.30 -11.33 -2.19
C ILE A 233 8.64 -11.67 -1.51
N HIS A 234 9.49 -12.49 -2.10
CA HIS A 234 10.81 -12.79 -1.59
C HIS A 234 11.70 -11.53 -1.51
N GLU A 235 11.73 -10.74 -2.59
CA GLU A 235 12.61 -9.55 -2.68
C GLU A 235 12.07 -8.35 -1.86
N LEU A 236 10.77 -8.15 -1.82
CA LEU A 236 10.14 -6.95 -1.29
C LEU A 236 9.23 -7.20 -0.07
N GLY A 237 9.10 -8.45 0.39
CA GLY A 237 8.18 -8.81 1.47
C GLY A 237 8.35 -7.98 2.75
N GLY A 238 9.59 -7.68 3.13
CA GLY A 238 9.91 -6.82 4.27
C GLY A 238 9.47 -5.35 4.13
N ARG A 239 9.07 -4.93 2.93
CA ARG A 239 8.65 -3.55 2.59
C ARG A 239 7.16 -3.43 2.26
N ILE A 240 6.40 -4.51 2.30
CA ILE A 240 4.96 -4.48 2.01
C ILE A 240 4.24 -3.76 3.15
N HIS A 241 3.60 -2.62 2.88
CA HIS A 241 2.78 -1.90 3.86
C HIS A 241 1.29 -2.24 3.73
N LEU A 242 0.84 -2.54 2.51
CA LEU A 242 -0.54 -2.82 2.17
C LEU A 242 -0.58 -3.74 0.95
N ILE A 243 -1.70 -4.42 0.74
CA ILE A 243 -1.91 -5.32 -0.39
C ILE A 243 -3.18 -4.89 -1.11
N HIS A 244 -3.15 -4.79 -2.44
CA HIS A 244 -4.34 -4.77 -3.26
C HIS A 244 -4.70 -6.20 -3.68
N LEU A 245 -5.95 -6.54 -3.49
CA LEU A 245 -6.54 -7.83 -3.84
C LEU A 245 -7.44 -7.63 -5.05
N LYS A 246 -6.91 -7.92 -6.22
CA LYS A 246 -7.60 -8.04 -7.50
C LYS A 246 -7.16 -9.32 -8.19
N ASP A 247 -7.61 -9.54 -9.40
CA ASP A 247 -7.25 -10.71 -10.19
C ASP A 247 -6.60 -10.28 -11.50
N MET A 248 -6.15 -11.24 -12.29
CA MET A 248 -5.57 -11.01 -13.61
C MET A 248 -5.97 -12.11 -14.56
N LYS A 249 -6.18 -11.73 -15.82
CA LYS A 249 -6.51 -12.65 -16.90
C LYS A 249 -5.90 -12.16 -18.20
N LEU A 250 -5.20 -13.06 -18.91
CA LEU A 250 -4.74 -12.74 -20.25
C LEU A 250 -5.95 -12.53 -21.15
N ASN A 251 -6.01 -11.42 -21.88
CA ASN A 251 -7.11 -11.19 -22.79
C ASN A 251 -7.07 -12.20 -23.96
N PRO A 252 -8.19 -12.43 -24.67
CA PRO A 252 -8.25 -13.43 -25.73
C PRO A 252 -7.27 -13.18 -26.89
N SER A 253 -6.83 -11.94 -27.11
CA SER A 253 -5.82 -11.60 -28.13
C SER A 253 -4.39 -11.88 -27.66
N GLY A 254 -4.15 -12.12 -26.38
CA GLY A 254 -2.82 -12.27 -25.79
C GLY A 254 -2.01 -10.96 -25.71
N GLN A 255 -2.60 -9.81 -25.98
CA GLN A 255 -1.90 -8.53 -26.10
C GLN A 255 -1.93 -7.69 -24.82
N SER A 256 -2.86 -7.98 -23.90
CA SER A 256 -2.98 -7.30 -22.61
C SER A 256 -3.39 -8.25 -21.51
N VAL A 257 -3.18 -7.82 -20.29
CA VAL A 257 -3.69 -8.51 -19.08
C VAL A 257 -4.83 -7.67 -18.54
N ASP A 258 -6.03 -8.27 -18.50
CA ASP A 258 -7.20 -7.68 -17.87
C ASP A 258 -7.09 -7.85 -16.35
N LEU A 259 -7.58 -6.87 -15.60
CA LEU A 259 -7.47 -6.79 -14.15
C LEU A 259 -8.85 -6.81 -13.47
N PRO A 260 -9.56 -7.95 -13.47
CA PRO A 260 -10.86 -8.07 -12.79
C PRO A 260 -10.69 -8.08 -11.26
N GLY A 261 -11.80 -7.93 -10.54
CA GLY A 261 -11.84 -8.16 -9.11
C GLY A 261 -11.54 -9.62 -8.72
N PRO A 262 -11.28 -9.88 -7.43
CA PRO A 262 -10.91 -11.20 -6.92
C PRO A 262 -11.90 -12.32 -7.33
N GLY A 263 -11.37 -13.41 -7.86
CA GLY A 263 -12.13 -14.54 -8.35
C GLY A 263 -12.64 -14.41 -9.79
N GLY A 264 -12.29 -13.30 -10.47
CA GLY A 264 -12.65 -13.05 -11.87
C GLY A 264 -11.57 -13.44 -12.89
N GLY A 265 -10.42 -13.91 -12.44
CA GLY A 265 -9.25 -14.20 -13.26
C GLY A 265 -8.56 -15.51 -12.93
N GLU A 266 -7.23 -15.53 -13.11
CA GLU A 266 -6.38 -16.71 -13.00
C GLU A 266 -5.21 -16.52 -12.02
N MET A 267 -5.32 -15.55 -11.09
CA MET A 267 -4.30 -15.37 -10.07
C MET A 267 -4.32 -16.54 -9.08
N ASN A 268 -3.14 -17.04 -8.74
CA ASN A 268 -2.99 -18.14 -7.78
C ASN A 268 -3.12 -17.63 -6.34
N TYR A 269 -4.36 -17.43 -5.88
CA TYR A 269 -4.64 -16.95 -4.52
C TYR A 269 -4.09 -17.86 -3.41
N PRO A 270 -4.16 -19.21 -3.50
CA PRO A 270 -3.49 -20.08 -2.53
C PRO A 270 -1.99 -19.79 -2.39
N LEU A 271 -1.29 -19.62 -3.52
CA LEU A 271 0.12 -19.25 -3.53
C LEU A 271 0.35 -17.88 -2.88
N LEU A 272 -0.40 -16.85 -3.32
CA LEU A 272 -0.29 -15.51 -2.74
C LEU A 272 -0.45 -15.53 -1.22
N ILE A 273 -1.47 -16.21 -0.72
CA ILE A 273 -1.76 -16.25 0.72
C ILE A 273 -0.66 -16.99 1.47
N SER A 274 -0.17 -18.12 0.93
CA SER A 274 0.94 -18.88 1.52
C SER A 274 2.20 -18.03 1.63
N GLU A 275 2.60 -17.36 0.55
CA GLU A 275 3.81 -16.50 0.55
C GLU A 275 3.66 -15.30 1.50
N LEU A 276 2.47 -14.71 1.60
CA LEU A 276 2.20 -13.61 2.54
C LEU A 276 2.25 -14.06 4.01
N ARG A 277 1.76 -15.25 4.32
CA ARG A 277 1.83 -15.82 5.68
C ARG A 277 3.27 -16.11 6.11
N ASN A 278 4.13 -16.54 5.19
CA ASN A 278 5.55 -16.74 5.45
C ASN A 278 6.29 -15.46 5.87
N LEU A 279 5.68 -14.28 5.75
CA LEU A 279 6.23 -13.04 6.28
C LEU A 279 6.05 -12.89 7.80
N HIS A 280 5.24 -13.76 8.44
CA HIS A 280 5.01 -13.85 9.88
C HIS A 280 4.67 -12.49 10.54
N ARG A 281 3.81 -11.72 9.90
CA ARG A 281 3.32 -10.43 10.41
C ARG A 281 1.90 -10.14 9.95
N PRO A 282 1.11 -9.36 10.71
CA PRO A 282 -0.23 -8.97 10.28
C PRO A 282 -0.14 -8.07 9.04
N LEU A 283 -1.01 -8.33 8.07
CA LEU A 283 -1.14 -7.60 6.82
C LEU A 283 -2.58 -7.15 6.60
N THR A 284 -2.78 -6.15 5.75
CA THR A 284 -4.12 -5.76 5.31
C THR A 284 -4.22 -5.85 3.79
N GLY A 285 -5.20 -6.61 3.32
CA GLY A 285 -5.55 -6.72 1.91
C GLY A 285 -6.81 -5.90 1.60
N ILE A 286 -6.72 -5.01 0.63
CA ILE A 286 -7.80 -4.15 0.16
C ILE A 286 -8.35 -4.74 -1.13
N ILE A 287 -9.63 -5.12 -1.10
CA ILE A 287 -10.36 -5.59 -2.29
C ILE A 287 -10.61 -4.39 -3.19
N GLU A 288 -10.30 -4.55 -4.48
CA GLU A 288 -10.53 -3.53 -5.50
C GLU A 288 -11.02 -4.15 -6.83
N HIS A 289 -11.24 -3.30 -7.85
CA HIS A 289 -11.72 -3.68 -9.18
C HIS A 289 -13.07 -4.43 -9.17
N ILE A 290 -13.93 -4.12 -8.21
CA ILE A 290 -15.31 -4.58 -8.17
C ILE A 290 -16.25 -3.37 -8.15
N ASN A 291 -17.50 -3.57 -8.59
CA ASN A 291 -18.54 -2.54 -8.43
C ASN A 291 -18.80 -2.29 -6.94
N ALA A 292 -18.97 -1.02 -6.58
CA ALA A 292 -19.26 -0.63 -5.19
C ALA A 292 -20.73 -0.93 -4.79
N GLU A 293 -21.30 -1.98 -5.35
CA GLU A 293 -22.64 -2.47 -5.00
C GLU A 293 -22.55 -3.50 -3.88
N THR A 294 -23.40 -3.35 -2.88
CA THR A 294 -23.37 -4.19 -1.67
C THR A 294 -23.39 -5.70 -1.95
N PRO A 295 -24.24 -6.22 -2.88
CA PRO A 295 -24.26 -7.66 -3.16
C PRO A 295 -22.93 -8.20 -3.73
N GLU A 296 -22.28 -7.45 -4.63
CA GLU A 296 -21.01 -7.85 -5.21
C GLU A 296 -19.89 -7.82 -4.16
N MET A 297 -19.85 -6.78 -3.33
CA MET A 297 -18.90 -6.68 -2.22
C MET A 297 -19.03 -7.85 -1.25
N ILE A 298 -20.27 -8.24 -0.88
CA ILE A 298 -20.51 -9.40 0.00
C ILE A 298 -20.00 -10.68 -0.64
N LYS A 299 -20.33 -10.93 -1.92
CA LYS A 299 -19.91 -12.11 -2.67
C LYS A 299 -18.38 -12.19 -2.75
N THR A 300 -17.72 -11.10 -3.12
CA THR A 300 -16.25 -11.06 -3.26
C THR A 300 -15.56 -11.22 -1.92
N LYS A 301 -16.05 -10.55 -0.86
CA LYS A 301 -15.54 -10.73 0.49
C LYS A 301 -15.64 -12.19 0.95
N ALA A 302 -16.78 -12.83 0.71
CA ALA A 302 -16.98 -14.25 1.06
C ALA A 302 -16.01 -15.16 0.30
N TRP A 303 -15.78 -14.89 -0.99
CA TRP A 303 -14.85 -15.64 -1.83
C TRP A 303 -13.41 -15.50 -1.31
N VAL A 304 -12.91 -14.29 -1.10
CA VAL A 304 -11.55 -14.03 -0.56
C VAL A 304 -11.41 -14.67 0.83
N SER A 305 -12.40 -14.51 1.70
CA SER A 305 -12.38 -15.13 3.04
C SER A 305 -12.33 -16.66 2.98
N LYS A 306 -12.93 -17.26 1.96
CA LYS A 306 -12.81 -18.72 1.72
C LYS A 306 -11.38 -19.08 1.34
N GLN A 307 -10.73 -18.32 0.43
CA GLN A 307 -9.33 -18.57 0.06
C GLN A 307 -8.41 -18.48 1.29
N LEU A 308 -8.59 -17.45 2.14
CA LEU A 308 -7.83 -17.29 3.37
C LEU A 308 -7.96 -18.45 4.34
N ARG A 309 -9.14 -19.11 4.40
CA ARG A 309 -9.33 -20.28 5.29
C ARG A 309 -8.79 -21.58 4.72
N GLN A 310 -8.64 -21.69 3.40
CA GLN A 310 -8.20 -22.92 2.73
C GLN A 310 -6.68 -23.12 2.73
N VAL A 311 -5.92 -22.06 2.92
CA VAL A 311 -4.46 -22.12 3.06
C VAL A 311 -4.15 -22.24 4.56
N PRO A 312 -3.39 -23.23 5.00
CA PRO A 312 -3.00 -23.40 6.41
C PRO A 312 -2.07 -22.32 6.91
#